data_2d5dcf7d65c65642c2e078249b0f12ac
#
_entry.id   2d5dcf7d65c65642c2e078249b0f12ac
#
_cell.length_a   1.000
_cell.length_b   1.000
_cell.length_c   1.000
_cell.angle_alpha   90.00
_cell.angle_beta   90.00
_cell.angle_gamma   90.00
#
_symmetry.space_group_name_H-M   'P 1'
#
loop_
_entity.id
_entity.type
_entity.pdbx_description
1 polymer ?
#
loop_
_entity_poly.entity_id
_entity_poly.type
_entity_poly.pdbx_seq_one_letter_code
_entity_poly.pdbx_strand_id
1 'polypeptide(L)'
;MKAFSVLFTAIYVIFVSSAGAQSWIRINQLGYTPMGIKSAVWCSKSDPIPSEVYLENVVTHKKVLVITNIESFGDYGPFSKTARIHFSTFVTPGRYQLKTATTSSPVFTIGVDVYNGAADFCLRYMRQQRTGFNPSINDSCHTQDGYTLYGPM
;
A
#
# COMPACT_ATOMS: atom_id res chain seq x y z
N MET A 1 32.35 -32.91 26.15
CA MET A 1 31.97 -32.84 24.74
C MET A 1 30.45 -32.88 24.48
N LYS A 2 29.64 -33.62 25.23
CA LYS A 2 28.18 -33.73 25.01
C LYS A 2 27.38 -32.44 25.34
N ALA A 3 27.80 -31.66 26.37
CA ALA A 3 27.14 -30.41 26.73
C ALA A 3 27.32 -29.27 25.71
N PHE A 4 28.46 -29.23 25.02
CA PHE A 4 28.77 -28.22 23.99
C PHE A 4 27.92 -28.44 22.72
N SER A 5 27.64 -29.70 22.38
CA SER A 5 26.81 -30.05 21.21
C SER A 5 25.35 -29.66 21.40
N VAL A 6 24.81 -29.82 22.60
CA VAL A 6 23.40 -29.44 22.91
C VAL A 6 23.22 -27.91 22.88
N LEU A 7 24.21 -27.17 23.37
CA LEU A 7 24.19 -25.70 23.34
C LEU A 7 24.22 -25.17 21.90
N PHE A 8 24.98 -25.77 21.01
CA PHE A 8 25.08 -25.39 19.59
C PHE A 8 23.78 -25.68 18.83
N THR A 9 23.10 -26.80 19.15
CA THR A 9 21.83 -27.16 18.54
C THR A 9 20.69 -26.22 19.03
N ALA A 10 20.70 -25.82 20.30
CA ALA A 10 19.75 -24.88 20.86
C ALA A 10 19.90 -23.46 20.24
N ILE A 11 21.10 -23.00 19.99
CA ILE A 11 21.39 -21.72 19.32
C ILE A 11 20.92 -21.75 17.86
N TYR A 12 21.08 -22.87 17.16
CA TYR A 12 20.63 -23.01 15.77
C TYR A 12 19.10 -22.94 15.61
N VAL A 13 18.35 -23.48 16.58
CA VAL A 13 16.88 -23.44 16.59
C VAL A 13 16.33 -22.04 16.82
N ILE A 14 17.05 -21.17 17.55
CA ILE A 14 16.62 -19.80 17.81
C ILE A 14 16.78 -18.89 16.58
N PHE A 15 17.67 -19.21 15.64
CA PHE A 15 17.92 -18.41 14.44
C PHE A 15 16.96 -18.66 13.27
N VAL A 16 16.09 -19.67 13.34
CA VAL A 16 15.18 -20.04 12.21
C VAL A 16 13.82 -19.37 12.27
N SER A 17 13.52 -18.52 13.25
CA SER A 17 12.17 -17.99 13.50
C SER A 17 11.92 -16.55 13.08
N SER A 18 12.49 -16.07 11.98
CA SER A 18 11.99 -14.82 11.40
C SER A 18 11.51 -15.01 9.95
N ALA A 19 10.56 -15.91 9.77
CA ALA A 19 9.67 -15.81 8.60
C ALA A 19 8.78 -14.59 8.82
N GLY A 20 9.28 -13.42 8.48
CA GLY A 20 8.49 -12.20 8.51
C GLY A 20 7.22 -12.40 7.70
N ALA A 21 6.07 -11.98 8.25
CA ALA A 21 4.79 -12.03 7.55
C ALA A 21 4.98 -11.48 6.13
N GLN A 22 4.68 -12.30 5.12
CA GLN A 22 4.82 -11.92 3.72
C GLN A 22 3.48 -11.42 3.17
N SER A 23 2.81 -10.58 3.96
CA SER A 23 1.55 -9.97 3.58
C SER A 23 1.57 -8.46 3.75
N TRP A 24 0.79 -7.77 2.92
CA TRP A 24 0.70 -6.32 2.87
C TRP A 24 -0.74 -5.87 2.69
N ILE A 25 -1.08 -4.71 3.27
CA ILE A 25 -2.32 -4.01 2.98
C ILE A 25 -1.97 -2.75 2.19
N ARG A 26 -2.50 -2.65 0.98
CA ARG A 26 -2.36 -1.51 0.08
C ARG A 26 -3.62 -0.65 0.12
N ILE A 27 -3.43 0.65 0.23
CA ILE A 27 -4.50 1.65 0.36
C ILE A 27 -4.25 2.80 -0.61
N ASN A 28 -5.25 3.64 -0.81
CA ASN A 28 -5.02 4.94 -1.43
C ASN A 28 -4.28 5.85 -0.45
N GLN A 29 -3.03 6.18 -0.77
CA GLN A 29 -2.18 6.98 0.11
C GLN A 29 -2.60 8.47 0.18
N LEU A 30 -3.33 8.98 -0.80
CA LEU A 30 -3.94 10.31 -0.71
C LEU A 30 -5.04 10.35 0.36
N GLY A 31 -5.67 9.22 0.65
CA GLY A 31 -6.77 9.10 1.57
C GLY A 31 -8.12 8.88 0.87
N TYR A 32 -9.19 9.06 1.62
CA TYR A 32 -10.55 8.80 1.15
C TYR A 32 -11.48 9.92 1.61
N THR A 33 -12.45 10.26 0.76
CA THR A 33 -13.54 11.14 1.18
C THR A 33 -14.53 10.39 2.06
N PRO A 34 -15.20 11.07 3.04
CA PRO A 34 -16.14 10.42 3.96
C PRO A 34 -17.25 9.63 3.25
N MET A 35 -17.85 10.22 2.22
CA MET A 35 -18.94 9.59 1.45
C MET A 35 -18.46 8.81 0.22
N GLY A 36 -17.16 8.79 -0.04
CA GLY A 36 -16.59 8.09 -1.20
C GLY A 36 -16.44 6.59 -0.97
N ILE A 37 -16.20 5.87 -2.06
CA ILE A 37 -15.86 4.45 -2.03
C ILE A 37 -14.50 4.28 -1.35
N LYS A 38 -14.46 3.43 -0.32
CA LYS A 38 -13.25 3.11 0.42
C LYS A 38 -12.94 1.62 0.27
N SER A 39 -11.84 1.35 -0.39
CA SER A 39 -11.38 -0.02 -0.65
C SER A 39 -9.88 -0.11 -0.42
N ALA A 40 -9.43 -1.21 0.15
CA ALA A 40 -8.04 -1.59 0.28
C ALA A 40 -7.81 -2.97 -0.33
N VAL A 41 -6.56 -3.29 -0.63
CA VAL A 41 -6.17 -4.61 -1.13
C VAL A 41 -5.20 -5.22 -0.15
N TRP A 42 -5.56 -6.39 0.35
CA TRP A 42 -4.63 -7.27 1.05
C TRP A 42 -3.98 -8.22 0.04
N CYS A 43 -2.68 -8.42 0.12
CA CYS A 43 -1.95 -9.33 -0.73
C CYS A 43 -0.87 -10.07 0.05
N SER A 44 -0.64 -11.33 -0.28
CA SER A 44 0.37 -12.17 0.38
C SER A 44 1.02 -13.13 -0.59
N LYS A 45 2.27 -13.48 -0.28
CA LYS A 45 3.01 -14.56 -0.96
C LYS A 45 2.69 -15.94 -0.39
N SER A 46 2.42 -16.05 0.90
CA SER A 46 2.25 -17.32 1.60
C SER A 46 1.16 -17.34 2.66
N ASP A 47 0.85 -16.18 3.27
CA ASP A 47 -0.10 -16.13 4.39
C ASP A 47 -1.53 -16.41 3.92
N PRO A 48 -2.37 -17.02 4.76
CA PRO A 48 -3.79 -17.17 4.48
C PRO A 48 -4.50 -15.80 4.49
N ILE A 49 -5.61 -15.72 3.73
CA ILE A 49 -6.49 -14.53 3.76
C ILE A 49 -6.98 -14.35 5.20
N PRO A 50 -6.87 -13.14 5.78
CA PRO A 50 -7.32 -12.88 7.14
C PRO A 50 -8.84 -13.04 7.23
N SER A 51 -9.33 -13.60 8.34
CA SER A 51 -10.76 -13.71 8.62
C SER A 51 -11.39 -12.37 9.00
N GLU A 52 -10.59 -11.46 9.55
CA GLU A 52 -11.00 -10.11 9.93
C GLU A 52 -9.89 -9.09 9.68
N VAL A 53 -10.30 -7.89 9.34
CA VAL A 53 -9.46 -6.69 9.30
C VAL A 53 -10.15 -5.63 10.16
N TYR A 54 -9.41 -4.92 10.98
CA TYR A 54 -9.98 -3.82 11.75
C TYR A 54 -9.38 -2.48 11.39
N LEU A 55 -10.21 -1.45 11.48
CA LEU A 55 -9.83 -0.07 11.34
C LEU A 55 -9.52 0.51 12.71
N GLU A 56 -8.31 1.00 12.90
CA GLU A 56 -7.86 1.65 14.12
C GLU A 56 -7.72 3.15 13.90
N ASN A 57 -8.23 3.93 14.83
CA ASN A 57 -7.94 5.37 14.87
C ASN A 57 -6.54 5.57 15.46
N VAL A 58 -5.66 6.21 14.69
CA VAL A 58 -4.23 6.35 15.03
C VAL A 58 -4.00 7.27 16.24
N VAL A 59 -4.91 8.20 16.51
CA VAL A 59 -4.78 9.15 17.65
C VAL A 59 -5.24 8.51 18.95
N THR A 60 -6.37 7.79 18.91
CA THR A 60 -6.98 7.22 20.12
C THR A 60 -6.60 5.77 20.36
N HIS A 61 -5.94 5.10 19.38
CA HIS A 61 -5.60 3.69 19.39
C HIS A 61 -6.81 2.75 19.59
N LYS A 62 -8.01 3.22 19.26
CA LYS A 62 -9.24 2.44 19.38
C LYS A 62 -9.60 1.78 18.05
N LYS A 63 -10.02 0.52 18.11
CA LYS A 63 -10.67 -0.15 16.98
C LYS A 63 -12.04 0.51 16.78
N VAL A 64 -12.28 1.05 15.59
CA VAL A 64 -13.52 1.79 15.26
C VAL A 64 -14.42 1.03 14.30
N LEU A 65 -13.88 0.05 13.59
CA LEU A 65 -14.62 -0.83 12.69
C LEU A 65 -13.94 -2.19 12.62
N VAL A 66 -14.73 -3.26 12.57
CA VAL A 66 -14.28 -4.62 12.23
C VAL A 66 -14.90 -5.01 10.91
N ILE A 67 -14.09 -5.49 9.98
CA ILE A 67 -14.47 -5.86 8.62
C ILE A 67 -14.26 -7.36 8.47
N THR A 68 -15.33 -8.11 8.27
CA THR A 68 -15.33 -9.56 8.07
C THR A 68 -15.67 -9.95 6.64
N ASN A 69 -16.30 -9.04 5.87
CA ASN A 69 -16.57 -9.26 4.46
C ASN A 69 -15.32 -8.95 3.63
N ILE A 70 -14.47 -9.96 3.48
CA ILE A 70 -13.20 -9.89 2.74
C ILE A 70 -13.35 -10.76 1.49
N GLU A 71 -13.33 -10.12 0.33
CA GLU A 71 -13.54 -10.77 -0.95
C GLU A 71 -12.21 -11.25 -1.55
N SER A 72 -12.10 -12.57 -1.78
CA SER A 72 -10.90 -13.19 -2.37
C SER A 72 -10.90 -13.04 -3.89
N PHE A 73 -9.71 -12.71 -4.47
CA PHE A 73 -9.49 -12.56 -5.92
C PHE A 73 -8.40 -13.49 -6.46
N GLY A 74 -7.91 -14.44 -5.66
CA GLY A 74 -6.90 -15.40 -6.09
C GLY A 74 -5.49 -14.81 -6.16
N ASP A 75 -4.71 -15.31 -7.12
CA ASP A 75 -3.33 -14.89 -7.36
C ASP A 75 -3.23 -13.66 -8.25
N TYR A 76 -2.21 -12.87 -8.04
CA TYR A 76 -1.89 -11.71 -8.88
C TYR A 76 -0.38 -11.41 -8.85
N GLY A 77 0.29 -11.55 -9.98
CA GLY A 77 1.73 -11.36 -10.11
C GLY A 77 2.54 -12.22 -9.12
N PRO A 78 3.37 -11.64 -8.25
CA PRO A 78 4.15 -12.40 -7.29
C PRO A 78 3.38 -12.83 -6.04
N PHE A 79 2.09 -12.50 -5.93
CA PHE A 79 1.25 -12.81 -4.77
C PHE A 79 0.38 -14.02 -5.06
N SER A 80 0.46 -15.04 -4.21
CA SER A 80 -0.35 -16.25 -4.31
C SER A 80 -1.79 -16.04 -3.85
N LYS A 81 -2.05 -14.97 -3.10
CA LYS A 81 -3.39 -14.64 -2.59
C LYS A 81 -3.58 -13.14 -2.56
N THR A 82 -4.73 -12.70 -3.05
CA THR A 82 -5.17 -11.31 -2.95
C THR A 82 -6.62 -11.25 -2.48
N ALA A 83 -6.95 -10.20 -1.74
CA ALA A 83 -8.30 -9.97 -1.26
C ALA A 83 -8.61 -8.47 -1.19
N ARG A 84 -9.87 -8.13 -1.44
CA ARG A 84 -10.38 -6.76 -1.34
C ARG A 84 -11.09 -6.57 -0.02
N ILE A 85 -10.83 -5.43 0.60
CA ILE A 85 -11.38 -5.02 1.89
C ILE A 85 -12.20 -3.77 1.64
N HIS A 86 -13.50 -3.83 1.86
CA HIS A 86 -14.42 -2.70 1.69
C HIS A 86 -14.80 -2.11 3.05
N PHE A 87 -14.65 -0.79 3.19
CA PHE A 87 -15.01 -0.05 4.39
C PHE A 87 -15.73 1.28 4.10
N SER A 88 -16.47 1.33 2.98
CA SER A 88 -17.19 2.52 2.53
C SER A 88 -18.26 3.00 3.50
N THR A 89 -18.80 2.10 4.34
CA THR A 89 -19.79 2.42 5.37
C THR A 89 -19.23 3.28 6.51
N PHE A 90 -17.91 3.30 6.69
CA PHE A 90 -17.27 4.12 7.70
C PHE A 90 -17.03 5.53 7.16
N VAL A 91 -17.72 6.54 7.71
CA VAL A 91 -17.74 7.91 7.18
C VAL A 91 -17.07 8.95 8.09
N THR A 92 -16.64 8.56 9.28
CA THR A 92 -16.08 9.51 10.26
C THR A 92 -14.71 10.02 9.78
N PRO A 93 -14.51 11.35 9.69
CA PRO A 93 -13.23 11.94 9.36
C PRO A 93 -12.17 11.65 10.44
N GLY A 94 -10.91 11.54 10.02
CA GLY A 94 -9.80 11.30 10.93
C GLY A 94 -8.63 10.57 10.27
N ARG A 95 -7.65 10.18 11.10
CA ARG A 95 -6.48 9.41 10.67
C ARG A 95 -6.60 7.97 11.14
N TYR A 96 -6.43 7.05 10.21
CA TYR A 96 -6.72 5.63 10.42
C TYR A 96 -5.62 4.73 9.86
N GLN A 97 -5.64 3.49 10.32
CA GLN A 97 -4.80 2.41 9.84
C GLN A 97 -5.62 1.12 9.81
N LEU A 98 -5.54 0.37 8.72
CA LEU A 98 -6.09 -0.99 8.65
C LEU A 98 -5.07 -1.97 9.21
N LYS A 99 -5.54 -2.89 10.05
CA LYS A 99 -4.69 -3.91 10.69
C LYS A 99 -5.32 -5.28 10.62
N THR A 100 -4.48 -6.29 10.49
CA THR A 100 -4.78 -7.71 10.74
C THR A 100 -3.98 -8.18 11.95
N ALA A 101 -4.04 -9.47 12.25
CA ALA A 101 -3.18 -10.06 13.30
C ALA A 101 -1.68 -9.96 12.97
N THR A 102 -1.32 -9.95 11.69
CA THR A 102 0.07 -10.09 11.24
C THR A 102 0.61 -8.86 10.48
N THR A 103 -0.26 -8.02 9.94
CA THR A 103 0.17 -6.88 9.10
C THR A 103 -0.70 -5.64 9.31
N SER A 104 -0.15 -4.49 8.93
CA SER A 104 -0.83 -3.21 8.97
C SER A 104 -0.61 -2.41 7.69
N SER A 105 -1.59 -1.58 7.32
CA SER A 105 -1.45 -0.63 6.23
C SER A 105 -0.57 0.56 6.63
N PRO A 106 -0.11 1.39 5.67
CA PRO A 106 0.24 2.77 5.97
C PRO A 106 -0.93 3.52 6.63
N VAL A 107 -0.61 4.59 7.35
CA VAL A 107 -1.63 5.51 7.89
C VAL A 107 -2.25 6.31 6.75
N PHE A 108 -3.56 6.50 6.79
CA PHE A 108 -4.29 7.29 5.81
C PHE A 108 -5.32 8.21 6.49
N THR A 109 -5.79 9.18 5.73
CA THR A 109 -6.78 10.16 6.19
C THR A 109 -8.14 9.89 5.53
N ILE A 110 -9.21 10.02 6.30
CA ILE A 110 -10.57 10.20 5.78
C ILE A 110 -10.93 11.66 6.03
N GLY A 111 -11.20 12.40 4.95
CA GLY A 111 -11.50 13.83 5.03
C GLY A 111 -12.06 14.35 3.71
N VAL A 112 -12.74 15.51 3.75
CA VAL A 112 -13.38 16.11 2.57
C VAL A 112 -12.35 16.70 1.58
N ASP A 113 -11.19 17.04 2.08
CA ASP A 113 -10.14 17.80 1.39
C ASP A 113 -8.91 16.94 1.02
N VAL A 114 -9.00 15.62 1.19
CA VAL A 114 -7.86 14.69 0.96
C VAL A 114 -7.30 14.75 -0.47
N TYR A 115 -8.09 15.21 -1.44
CA TYR A 115 -7.66 15.36 -2.83
C TYR A 115 -7.31 16.80 -3.21
N ASN A 116 -7.35 17.76 -2.27
CA ASN A 116 -6.94 19.12 -2.56
C ASN A 116 -5.48 19.18 -3.01
N GLY A 117 -5.25 19.86 -4.13
CA GLY A 117 -3.90 19.95 -4.75
C GLY A 117 -3.46 18.72 -5.55
N ALA A 118 -4.21 17.61 -5.53
CA ALA A 118 -3.82 16.41 -6.28
C ALA A 118 -3.80 16.65 -7.80
N ALA A 119 -4.75 17.44 -8.32
CA ALA A 119 -4.79 17.82 -9.74
C ALA A 119 -3.57 18.66 -10.13
N ASP A 120 -3.19 19.64 -9.31
CA ASP A 120 -2.02 20.49 -9.55
C ASP A 120 -0.72 19.67 -9.50
N PHE A 121 -0.64 18.71 -8.59
CA PHE A 121 0.50 17.78 -8.53
C PHE A 121 0.61 16.95 -9.81
N CYS A 122 -0.49 16.40 -10.32
CA CYS A 122 -0.51 15.68 -11.59
C CYS A 122 -0.13 16.57 -12.78
N LEU A 123 -0.65 17.80 -12.83
CA LEU A 123 -0.26 18.78 -13.85
C LEU A 123 1.22 19.14 -13.78
N ARG A 124 1.78 19.26 -12.57
CA ARG A 124 3.20 19.50 -12.38
C ARG A 124 4.03 18.34 -12.91
N TYR A 125 3.64 17.10 -12.65
CA TYR A 125 4.28 15.92 -13.22
C TYR A 125 4.25 15.92 -14.74
N MET A 126 3.09 16.18 -15.36
CA MET A 126 2.95 16.28 -16.81
C MET A 126 3.84 17.37 -17.43
N ARG A 127 3.97 18.52 -16.74
CA ARG A 127 4.88 19.59 -17.17
C ARG A 127 6.33 19.17 -17.14
N GLN A 128 6.73 18.37 -16.14
CA GLN A 128 8.10 17.84 -16.04
C GLN A 128 8.42 16.80 -17.11
N GLN A 129 7.40 16.11 -17.65
CA GLN A 129 7.56 15.12 -18.71
C GLN A 129 7.55 15.75 -20.13
N ARG A 130 7.36 17.06 -20.23
CA ARG A 130 7.38 17.74 -21.54
C ARG A 130 8.79 17.79 -22.10
N THR A 131 8.88 17.56 -23.42
CA THR A 131 10.09 17.81 -24.21
C THR A 131 10.36 19.30 -24.31
N GLY A 132 11.61 19.71 -24.18
CA GLY A 132 12.06 21.09 -24.30
C GLY A 132 12.29 21.78 -22.95
N PHE A 133 12.25 23.11 -22.96
CA PHE A 133 12.52 23.88 -21.74
C PHE A 133 11.47 23.64 -20.65
N ASN A 134 11.95 23.25 -19.48
CA ASN A 134 11.13 23.01 -18.29
C ASN A 134 11.41 24.08 -17.23
N PRO A 135 10.47 24.99 -16.97
CA PRO A 135 10.68 26.08 -16.02
C PRO A 135 10.81 25.62 -14.55
N SER A 136 10.37 24.38 -14.23
CA SER A 136 10.47 23.84 -12.87
C SER A 136 11.91 23.48 -12.49
N ILE A 137 12.73 23.12 -13.44
CA ILE A 137 14.16 22.80 -13.27
C ILE A 137 15.07 23.83 -13.90
N ASN A 138 14.51 24.84 -14.58
CA ASN A 138 15.21 25.88 -15.33
C ASN A 138 16.22 25.31 -16.35
N ASP A 139 15.85 24.22 -16.98
CA ASP A 139 16.69 23.52 -17.98
C ASP A 139 15.81 22.82 -19.01
N SER A 140 16.43 22.36 -20.11
CA SER A 140 15.78 21.55 -21.13
C SER A 140 15.89 20.05 -20.78
N CYS A 141 14.79 19.33 -20.87
CA CYS A 141 14.74 17.90 -20.64
C CYS A 141 13.99 17.18 -21.76
N HIS A 142 14.21 15.88 -21.87
CA HIS A 142 13.57 15.00 -22.85
C HIS A 142 13.74 15.46 -24.31
N THR A 143 14.84 16.15 -24.63
CA THR A 143 15.10 16.68 -25.98
C THR A 143 15.52 15.62 -26.98
N GLN A 144 15.89 14.43 -26.51
CA GLN A 144 16.32 13.28 -27.28
C GLN A 144 15.50 12.01 -27.08
N ASP A 145 14.40 12.09 -26.33
CA ASP A 145 13.60 10.92 -25.92
C ASP A 145 12.68 10.35 -27.00
N GLY A 146 12.65 10.93 -28.18
CA GLY A 146 11.86 10.44 -29.28
C GLY A 146 12.32 10.93 -30.64
N TYR A 147 12.55 10.00 -31.55
CA TYR A 147 12.72 10.28 -32.94
C TYR A 147 11.45 9.91 -33.69
N THR A 148 10.85 10.86 -34.39
CA THR A 148 9.81 10.54 -35.36
C THR A 148 10.50 9.93 -36.59
N LEU A 149 10.32 8.64 -36.80
CA LEU A 149 10.73 7.98 -38.01
C LEU A 149 9.71 8.34 -39.11
N TYR A 150 10.08 9.24 -39.99
CA TYR A 150 9.36 9.44 -41.24
C TYR A 150 9.81 8.32 -42.18
N GLY A 151 8.97 7.30 -42.38
CA GLY A 151 9.17 6.35 -43.46
C GLY A 151 8.98 7.03 -44.84
N PRO A 152 9.60 6.52 -45.90
CA PRO A 152 9.29 7.00 -47.23
C PRO A 152 7.81 6.80 -47.54
N MET A 153 7.14 7.84 -47.99
CA MET A 153 5.77 7.77 -48.52
C MET A 153 5.78 7.00 -49.85
#